data_5c3a3227cdd2d6227818b380b6062bba
#
_entry.id   5c3a3227cdd2d6227818b380b6062bba
#
_cell.length_a   1.000
_cell.length_b   1.000
_cell.length_c   1.000
_cell.angle_alpha   90.00
_cell.angle_beta   90.00
_cell.angle_gamma   90.00
#
_symmetry.space_group_name_H-M   'P 1'
#
loop_
_entity.id
_entity.type
_entity.pdbx_description
1 polymer ?
#
loop_
_entity_poly.entity_id
_entity_poly.type
_entity_poly.pdbx_seq_one_letter_code
_entity_poly.pdbx_strand_id
1 'polypeptide(L)'
;MGFAIKVNGTTHSVDVDGDTPLLWVLRDVLGMTGTKFGCGMALCGACTVHIDGAPTRSCITPIESVGTSEITTIEAIGATPAGAKIQKAWLDREVVQCGYCQSGQIMSATALIASNPNPTDADIDNAMFGNICRCGTYVRIREAIKQAAQGQGG
;
A
#
# COMPACT_ATOMS: atom_id res chain seq x y z
N MET A 1 15.83 17.70 -12.43
CA MET A 1 15.66 18.57 -11.25
C MET A 1 15.70 17.74 -9.97
N GLY A 2 16.31 18.29 -8.94
CA GLY A 2 16.43 17.59 -7.66
C GLY A 2 15.18 17.75 -6.80
N PHE A 3 14.70 16.66 -6.28
CA PHE A 3 13.58 16.64 -5.31
C PHE A 3 14.07 15.99 -4.02
N ALA A 4 13.66 16.57 -2.88
CA ALA A 4 13.84 15.96 -1.57
C ALA A 4 12.51 15.36 -1.15
N ILE A 5 12.43 14.04 -1.04
CA ILE A 5 11.21 13.32 -0.64
C ILE A 5 11.48 12.53 0.63
N LYS A 6 10.46 12.41 1.46
CA LYS A 6 10.54 11.67 2.71
C LYS A 6 9.84 10.31 2.55
N VAL A 7 10.63 9.24 2.56
CA VAL A 7 10.15 7.87 2.38
C VAL A 7 10.54 7.05 3.59
N ASN A 8 9.55 6.46 4.25
CA ASN A 8 9.75 5.59 5.42
C ASN A 8 10.60 6.25 6.52
N GLY A 9 10.36 7.55 6.75
CA GLY A 9 11.05 8.31 7.78
C GLY A 9 12.42 8.87 7.39
N THR A 10 12.91 8.58 6.20
CA THR A 10 14.21 9.05 5.71
C THR A 10 14.02 9.98 4.52
N THR A 11 14.73 11.11 4.53
CA THR A 11 14.73 12.05 3.40
C THR A 11 15.73 11.58 2.34
N HIS A 12 15.27 11.46 1.12
CA HIS A 12 16.07 11.09 -0.05
C HIS A 12 16.11 12.24 -1.03
N SER A 13 17.29 12.51 -1.55
CA SER A 13 17.47 13.46 -2.66
C SER A 13 17.50 12.66 -3.96
N VAL A 14 16.59 12.98 -4.88
CA VAL A 14 16.48 12.30 -6.17
C VAL A 14 16.55 13.33 -7.30
N ASP A 15 17.26 12.99 -8.36
CA ASP A 15 17.42 13.85 -9.53
C ASP A 15 16.71 13.19 -10.73
N VAL A 16 15.48 13.62 -10.93
CA VAL A 16 14.58 13.10 -11.97
C VAL A 16 13.69 14.23 -12.49
N ASP A 17 13.04 14.01 -13.61
CA ASP A 17 12.04 14.96 -14.13
C ASP A 17 10.81 15.00 -13.20
N GLY A 18 10.18 16.18 -13.08
CA GLY A 18 9.07 16.40 -12.14
C GLY A 18 7.84 15.53 -12.41
N ASP A 19 7.63 15.15 -13.65
CA ASP A 19 6.51 14.28 -14.07
C ASP A 19 6.80 12.80 -13.88
N THR A 20 8.00 12.43 -13.42
CA THR A 20 8.34 11.02 -13.16
C THR A 20 7.38 10.44 -12.12
N PRO A 21 6.70 9.33 -12.41
CA PRO A 21 5.82 8.69 -11.44
C PRO A 21 6.57 8.23 -10.19
N LEU A 22 5.99 8.47 -9.02
CA LEU A 22 6.56 8.06 -7.75
C LEU A 22 6.93 6.58 -7.72
N LEU A 23 6.12 5.73 -8.37
CA LEU A 23 6.39 4.29 -8.47
C LEU A 23 7.81 4.01 -9.00
N TRP A 24 8.21 4.69 -10.07
CA TRP A 24 9.52 4.47 -10.69
C TRP A 24 10.65 5.07 -9.85
N VAL A 25 10.40 6.19 -9.16
CA VAL A 25 11.37 6.74 -8.21
C VAL A 25 11.64 5.72 -7.09
N LEU A 26 10.59 5.10 -6.54
CA LEU A 26 10.74 4.08 -5.50
C LEU A 26 11.52 2.87 -6.02
N ARG A 27 11.12 2.32 -7.16
CA ARG A 27 11.70 1.07 -7.68
C ARG A 27 13.07 1.24 -8.31
N ASP A 28 13.23 2.24 -9.19
CA ASP A 28 14.41 2.36 -10.05
C ASP A 28 15.48 3.26 -9.45
N VAL A 29 15.12 4.30 -8.73
CA VAL A 29 16.07 5.24 -8.12
C VAL A 29 16.44 4.80 -6.71
N LEU A 30 15.45 4.48 -5.87
CA LEU A 30 15.68 4.12 -4.46
C LEU A 30 15.84 2.60 -4.24
N GLY A 31 15.55 1.77 -5.24
CA GLY A 31 15.69 0.32 -5.13
C GLY A 31 14.65 -0.34 -4.23
N MET A 32 13.56 0.36 -3.90
CA MET A 32 12.46 -0.18 -3.09
C MET A 32 11.46 -0.91 -3.98
N THR A 33 11.68 -2.21 -4.18
CA THR A 33 10.95 -3.02 -5.17
C THR A 33 9.69 -3.68 -4.64
N GLY A 34 9.33 -3.46 -3.38
CA GLY A 34 8.11 -4.02 -2.78
C GLY A 34 6.84 -3.48 -3.39
N THR A 35 6.82 -2.22 -3.79
CA THR A 35 5.72 -1.60 -4.52
C THR A 35 5.78 -2.04 -5.99
N LYS A 36 4.66 -2.53 -6.53
CA LYS A 36 4.63 -3.21 -7.84
C LYS A 36 3.93 -2.39 -8.92
N PHE A 37 4.35 -2.61 -10.17
CA PHE A 37 3.69 -2.08 -11.36
C PHE A 37 2.69 -3.12 -11.91
N GLY A 38 1.49 -2.66 -12.28
CA GLY A 38 0.51 -3.50 -12.97
C GLY A 38 -0.06 -2.79 -14.20
N CYS A 39 -0.96 -1.83 -14.00
CA CYS A 39 -1.68 -1.17 -15.09
C CYS A 39 -1.07 0.17 -15.55
N GLY A 40 -0.40 0.90 -14.67
CA GLY A 40 0.12 2.25 -14.95
C GLY A 40 -0.94 3.35 -15.04
N MET A 41 -2.19 3.04 -14.72
CA MET A 41 -3.33 3.94 -14.88
C MET A 41 -4.29 3.93 -13.67
N ALA A 42 -3.78 3.59 -12.51
CA ALA A 42 -4.47 3.60 -11.21
C ALA A 42 -5.66 2.63 -11.09
N LEU A 43 -5.73 1.59 -11.90
CA LEU A 43 -6.86 0.67 -11.91
C LEU A 43 -6.63 -0.61 -11.09
N CYS A 44 -5.38 -1.12 -11.01
CA CYS A 44 -5.13 -2.44 -10.42
C CYS A 44 -4.75 -2.41 -8.93
N GLY A 45 -4.26 -1.29 -8.43
CA GLY A 45 -3.89 -1.13 -7.03
C GLY A 45 -2.53 -1.71 -6.60
N ALA A 46 -1.80 -2.38 -7.51
CA ALA A 46 -0.51 -3.00 -7.17
C ALA A 46 0.54 -1.99 -6.68
N CYS A 47 0.43 -0.73 -7.10
CA CYS A 47 1.36 0.35 -6.77
C CYS A 47 0.97 1.17 -5.54
N THR A 48 0.00 0.74 -4.76
CA THR A 48 -0.51 1.52 -3.63
C THR A 48 0.57 1.75 -2.58
N VAL A 49 0.75 3.02 -2.22
CA VAL A 49 1.56 3.49 -1.10
C VAL A 49 0.69 4.39 -0.23
N HIS A 50 1.18 4.76 0.96
CA HIS A 50 0.53 5.81 1.75
C HIS A 50 1.26 7.13 1.54
N ILE A 51 0.51 8.20 1.27
CA ILE A 51 1.00 9.58 1.33
C ILE A 51 0.24 10.26 2.45
N ASP A 52 0.95 10.63 3.51
CA ASP A 52 0.37 11.16 4.75
C ASP A 52 -0.75 10.25 5.30
N GLY A 53 -0.55 8.95 5.23
CA GLY A 53 -1.50 7.93 5.68
C GLY A 53 -2.64 7.60 4.71
N ALA A 54 -2.77 8.32 3.61
CA ALA A 54 -3.82 8.07 2.61
C ALA A 54 -3.34 7.09 1.54
N PRO A 55 -4.12 6.06 1.20
CA PRO A 55 -3.75 5.12 0.14
C PRO A 55 -3.75 5.83 -1.20
N THR A 56 -2.64 5.74 -1.91
CA THR A 56 -2.41 6.50 -3.15
C THR A 56 -1.77 5.60 -4.20
N ARG A 57 -2.21 5.75 -5.44
CA ARG A 57 -1.66 5.01 -6.59
C ARG A 57 -0.39 5.70 -7.08
N SER A 58 0.77 5.13 -6.77
CA SER A 58 2.07 5.75 -7.09
C SER A 58 2.38 5.75 -8.59
N CYS A 59 1.73 4.92 -9.38
CA CYS A 59 1.97 4.86 -10.83
C CYS A 59 1.50 6.11 -11.58
N ILE A 60 0.59 6.89 -11.00
CA ILE A 60 0.08 8.14 -11.62
C ILE A 60 0.38 9.38 -10.79
N THR A 61 1.19 9.26 -9.75
CA THR A 61 1.55 10.38 -8.85
C THR A 61 2.89 10.95 -9.30
N PRO A 62 2.94 12.14 -9.93
CA PRO A 62 4.21 12.76 -10.31
C PRO A 62 5.03 13.13 -9.07
N ILE A 63 6.35 12.97 -9.15
CA ILE A 63 7.23 13.28 -8.02
C ILE A 63 7.10 14.75 -7.56
N GLU A 64 6.88 15.66 -8.49
CA GLU A 64 6.71 17.08 -8.18
C GLU A 64 5.49 17.38 -7.31
N SER A 65 4.47 16.50 -7.33
CA SER A 65 3.26 16.67 -6.54
C SER A 65 3.39 16.21 -5.09
N VAL A 66 4.45 15.47 -4.76
CA VAL A 66 4.63 14.89 -3.42
C VAL A 66 4.99 15.95 -2.38
N GLY A 67 5.83 16.92 -2.74
CA GLY A 67 6.24 17.99 -1.83
C GLY A 67 6.91 17.45 -0.57
N THR A 68 6.44 17.93 0.59
CA THR A 68 6.94 17.56 1.91
C THR A 68 6.17 16.42 2.56
N SER A 69 5.25 15.80 1.84
CA SER A 69 4.42 14.70 2.37
C SER A 69 5.26 13.48 2.74
N GLU A 70 4.81 12.75 3.75
CA GLU A 70 5.45 11.50 4.17
C GLU A 70 4.92 10.33 3.35
N ILE A 71 5.83 9.63 2.70
CA ILE A 71 5.52 8.43 1.92
C ILE A 71 5.84 7.22 2.79
N THR A 72 4.89 6.30 2.92
CA THR A 72 5.09 4.99 3.55
C THR A 72 4.84 3.90 2.53
N THR A 73 5.79 2.98 2.40
CA THR A 73 5.72 1.85 1.49
C THR A 73 5.55 0.54 2.25
N ILE A 74 5.34 -0.56 1.50
CA ILE A 74 5.21 -1.90 2.08
C ILE A 74 6.44 -2.30 2.91
N GLU A 75 7.62 -1.78 2.56
CA GLU A 75 8.86 -2.07 3.29
C GLU A 75 8.83 -1.60 4.75
N ALA A 76 8.01 -0.60 5.08
CA ALA A 76 7.93 -0.05 6.43
C ALA A 76 6.56 -0.16 7.10
N ILE A 77 5.53 -0.58 6.37
CA ILE A 77 4.15 -0.57 6.91
C ILE A 77 3.99 -1.49 8.13
N GLY A 78 4.78 -2.55 8.22
CA GLY A 78 4.73 -3.48 9.35
C GLY A 78 5.19 -2.89 10.67
N ALA A 79 5.86 -1.73 10.66
CA ALA A 79 6.22 -1.00 11.88
C ALA A 79 5.05 -0.21 12.48
N THR A 80 3.97 -0.03 11.74
CA THR A 80 2.75 0.62 12.24
C THR A 80 1.84 -0.40 12.93
N PRO A 81 1.05 0.01 13.94
CA PRO A 81 0.13 -0.93 14.62
C PRO A 81 -0.87 -1.58 13.66
N ALA A 82 -1.47 -0.80 12.76
CA ALA A 82 -2.43 -1.30 11.79
C ALA A 82 -1.75 -2.23 10.78
N GLY A 83 -0.58 -1.86 10.27
CA GLY A 83 0.18 -2.68 9.33
C GLY A 83 0.61 -4.01 9.93
N ALA A 84 1.05 -4.02 11.19
CA ALA A 84 1.42 -5.24 11.88
C ALA A 84 0.24 -6.20 12.03
N LYS A 85 -0.94 -5.69 12.36
CA LYS A 85 -2.17 -6.51 12.47
C LYS A 85 -2.57 -7.11 11.14
N ILE A 86 -2.52 -6.32 10.07
CA ILE A 86 -2.85 -6.77 8.72
C ILE A 86 -1.86 -7.85 8.27
N GLN A 87 -0.56 -7.63 8.43
CA GLN A 87 0.44 -8.60 8.02
C GLN A 87 0.30 -9.91 8.79
N LYS A 88 0.05 -9.83 10.10
CA LYS A 88 -0.21 -11.03 10.90
C LYS A 88 -1.42 -11.81 10.38
N ALA A 89 -2.53 -11.12 10.12
CA ALA A 89 -3.75 -11.76 9.61
C ALA A 89 -3.53 -12.38 8.22
N TRP A 90 -2.72 -11.73 7.36
CA TRP A 90 -2.34 -12.30 6.06
C TRP A 90 -1.60 -13.63 6.20
N LEU A 91 -0.68 -13.70 7.15
CA LEU A 91 0.05 -14.95 7.44
C LEU A 91 -0.87 -16.01 8.03
N ASP A 92 -1.66 -15.66 9.03
CA ASP A 92 -2.55 -16.59 9.72
C ASP A 92 -3.59 -17.22 8.78
N ARG A 93 -4.07 -16.45 7.79
CA ARG A 93 -5.07 -16.87 6.82
C ARG A 93 -4.47 -17.42 5.52
N GLU A 94 -3.15 -17.45 5.41
CA GLU A 94 -2.45 -17.92 4.21
C GLU A 94 -3.03 -17.29 2.93
N VAL A 95 -3.17 -15.96 2.92
CA VAL A 95 -3.84 -15.21 1.84
C VAL A 95 -3.11 -15.35 0.52
N VAL A 96 -1.78 -15.31 0.54
CA VAL A 96 -0.92 -15.15 -0.63
C VAL A 96 -0.93 -16.39 -1.52
N GLN A 97 -1.06 -16.19 -2.85
CA GLN A 97 -0.73 -17.18 -3.86
C GLN A 97 0.51 -16.73 -4.63
N CYS A 98 0.40 -16.06 -5.79
CA CYS A 98 1.59 -15.59 -6.48
C CYS A 98 2.32 -14.45 -5.75
N GLY A 99 1.62 -13.69 -4.95
CA GLY A 99 2.18 -12.62 -4.13
C GLY A 99 2.30 -11.26 -4.81
N TYR A 100 2.08 -11.16 -6.11
CA TYR A 100 2.36 -9.94 -6.87
C TYR A 100 1.48 -8.76 -6.44
N CYS A 101 0.20 -8.97 -6.21
CA CYS A 101 -0.74 -7.91 -5.82
C CYS A 101 -0.74 -7.63 -4.30
N GLN A 102 -0.07 -8.45 -3.51
CA GLN A 102 -0.30 -8.45 -2.07
C GLN A 102 0.25 -7.22 -1.35
N SER A 103 1.35 -6.64 -1.82
CA SER A 103 1.84 -5.39 -1.24
C SER A 103 0.78 -4.28 -1.36
N GLY A 104 0.18 -4.10 -2.52
CA GLY A 104 -0.91 -3.14 -2.72
C GLY A 104 -2.15 -3.48 -1.91
N GLN A 105 -2.53 -4.75 -1.83
CA GLN A 105 -3.65 -5.21 -1.02
C GLN A 105 -3.44 -4.87 0.47
N ILE A 106 -2.26 -5.15 1.00
CA ILE A 106 -1.90 -4.88 2.39
C ILE A 106 -1.93 -3.38 2.67
N MET A 107 -1.38 -2.56 1.77
CA MET A 107 -1.37 -1.10 1.94
C MET A 107 -2.80 -0.53 1.99
N SER A 108 -3.68 -0.95 1.09
CA SER A 108 -5.08 -0.52 1.09
C SER A 108 -5.83 -1.00 2.34
N ALA A 109 -5.63 -2.25 2.74
CA ALA A 109 -6.26 -2.81 3.94
C ALA A 109 -5.80 -2.11 5.22
N THR A 110 -4.51 -1.79 5.31
CA THR A 110 -3.95 -1.06 6.45
C THR A 110 -4.57 0.32 6.58
N ALA A 111 -4.70 1.05 5.49
CA ALA A 111 -5.35 2.36 5.48
C ALA A 111 -6.80 2.26 5.95
N LEU A 112 -7.51 1.22 5.53
CA LEU A 112 -8.89 1.00 5.93
C LEU A 112 -9.02 0.83 7.45
N ILE A 113 -8.30 -0.12 8.05
CA ILE A 113 -8.45 -0.37 9.48
C ILE A 113 -7.87 0.74 10.35
N ALA A 114 -6.92 1.51 9.85
CA ALA A 114 -6.40 2.68 10.55
C ALA A 114 -7.45 3.79 10.67
N SER A 115 -8.27 3.97 9.64
CA SER A 115 -9.34 4.98 9.61
C SER A 115 -10.69 4.47 10.12
N ASN A 116 -10.94 3.17 10.00
CA ASN A 116 -12.19 2.51 10.43
C ASN A 116 -11.86 1.20 11.15
N PRO A 117 -11.75 1.21 12.49
CA PRO A 117 -11.35 0.02 13.24
C PRO A 117 -12.35 -1.13 13.22
N ASN A 118 -13.60 -0.86 12.84
CA ASN A 118 -14.66 -1.88 12.78
C ASN A 118 -15.37 -1.84 11.43
N PRO A 119 -14.68 -2.18 10.32
CA PRO A 119 -15.28 -2.09 9.00
C PRO A 119 -16.36 -3.15 8.82
N THR A 120 -17.44 -2.75 8.17
CA THR A 120 -18.47 -3.69 7.66
C THR A 120 -17.95 -4.37 6.39
N ASP A 121 -18.63 -5.44 5.95
CA ASP A 121 -18.30 -6.08 4.67
C ASP A 121 -18.36 -5.08 3.50
N ALA A 122 -19.34 -4.16 3.52
CA ALA A 122 -19.44 -3.11 2.51
C ALA A 122 -18.27 -2.14 2.55
N ASP A 123 -17.82 -1.77 3.75
CA ASP A 123 -16.64 -0.89 3.91
C ASP A 123 -15.39 -1.57 3.33
N ILE A 124 -15.21 -2.85 3.60
CA ILE A 124 -14.09 -3.64 3.07
C ILE A 124 -14.17 -3.70 1.55
N ASP A 125 -15.32 -4.05 1.00
CA ASP A 125 -15.50 -4.14 -0.44
C ASP A 125 -15.22 -2.81 -1.14
N ASN A 126 -15.70 -1.71 -0.59
CA ASN A 126 -15.46 -0.37 -1.14
C ASN A 126 -13.99 0.03 -1.07
N ALA A 127 -13.32 -0.25 0.04
CA ALA A 127 -11.91 0.10 0.22
C ALA A 127 -11.00 -0.74 -0.68
N MET A 128 -11.35 -2.01 -0.91
CA MET A 128 -10.51 -2.96 -1.65
C MET A 128 -10.88 -3.10 -3.14
N PHE A 129 -11.94 -2.47 -3.57
CA PHE A 129 -12.47 -2.58 -4.93
C PHE A 129 -11.43 -2.30 -6.02
N GLY A 130 -10.54 -1.34 -5.81
CA GLY A 130 -9.48 -0.99 -6.75
C GLY A 130 -8.22 -1.85 -6.67
N ASN A 131 -8.22 -2.94 -5.90
CA ASN A 131 -7.08 -3.83 -5.74
C ASN A 131 -7.40 -5.19 -6.37
N ILE A 132 -6.78 -5.46 -7.53
CA ILE A 132 -7.07 -6.64 -8.35
C ILE A 132 -6.10 -7.76 -8.02
N CYS A 133 -6.63 -8.97 -7.85
CA CYS A 133 -5.85 -10.20 -7.64
C CYS A 133 -6.16 -11.20 -8.75
N ARG A 134 -5.19 -11.51 -9.58
CA ARG A 134 -5.36 -12.48 -10.68
C ARG A 134 -5.59 -13.91 -10.14
N CYS A 135 -5.04 -14.22 -8.98
CA CYS A 135 -5.23 -15.52 -8.32
C CYS A 135 -6.59 -15.65 -7.60
N GLY A 136 -7.32 -14.53 -7.45
CA GLY A 136 -8.66 -14.55 -6.87
C GLY A 136 -8.69 -14.72 -5.36
N THR A 137 -7.71 -14.19 -4.63
CA THR A 137 -7.60 -14.34 -3.16
C THR A 137 -8.59 -13.46 -2.37
N TYR A 138 -9.62 -12.92 -3.00
CA TYR A 138 -10.51 -11.91 -2.41
C TYR A 138 -11.23 -12.36 -1.15
N VAL A 139 -11.68 -13.59 -1.07
CA VAL A 139 -12.40 -14.13 0.11
C VAL A 139 -11.43 -14.16 1.31
N ARG A 140 -10.21 -14.64 1.10
CA ARG A 140 -9.19 -14.68 2.15
C ARG A 140 -8.77 -13.28 2.59
N ILE A 141 -8.66 -12.34 1.65
CA ILE A 141 -8.35 -10.93 1.94
C ILE A 141 -9.42 -10.34 2.86
N ARG A 142 -10.70 -10.50 2.52
CA ARG A 142 -11.81 -10.01 3.34
C ARG A 142 -11.75 -10.60 4.76
N GLU A 143 -11.54 -11.90 4.86
CA GLU A 143 -11.45 -12.60 6.14
C GLU A 143 -10.25 -12.14 6.97
N ALA A 144 -9.11 -11.92 6.34
CA ALA A 144 -7.91 -11.41 7.00
C ALA A 144 -8.14 -9.99 7.53
N ILE A 145 -8.78 -9.12 6.77
CA ILE A 145 -9.12 -7.77 7.22
C ILE A 145 -10.06 -7.81 8.43
N LYS A 146 -11.08 -8.67 8.39
CA LYS A 146 -12.02 -8.85 9.52
C LYS A 146 -11.28 -9.35 10.76
N GLN A 147 -10.39 -10.31 10.60
CA GLN A 147 -9.57 -10.83 11.70
C GLN A 147 -8.67 -9.74 12.28
N ALA A 148 -8.01 -8.96 11.45
CA ALA A 148 -7.14 -7.87 11.90
C ALA A 148 -7.93 -6.81 12.66
N ALA A 149 -9.14 -6.48 12.21
CA ALA A 149 -10.01 -5.51 12.88
C ALA A 149 -10.53 -6.03 14.21
N GLN A 150 -10.82 -7.33 14.31
CA GLN A 150 -11.31 -7.97 15.54
C GLN A 150 -10.19 -8.36 16.49
N GLY A 151 -8.97 -8.45 16.03
CA GLY A 151 -7.79 -8.95 16.75
C GLY A 151 -7.29 -8.08 17.91
N GLN A 152 -8.21 -7.36 18.56
CA GLN A 152 -8.01 -6.69 19.83
C GLN A 152 -8.16 -7.66 21.00
N GLY A 153 -8.50 -8.89 20.74
CA GLY A 153 -8.78 -9.90 21.75
C GLY A 153 -7.87 -11.13 21.61
N GLY A 154 -6.67 -11.03 22.14
CA GLY A 154 -5.82 -12.19 22.26
C GLY A 154 -4.39 -11.91 22.01
#